data_6198129beb5b67da0230545db2f82cba
#
_entry.id   6198129beb5b67da0230545db2f82cba
#
_cell.length_a   1.000
_cell.length_b   1.000
_cell.length_c   1.000
_cell.angle_alpha   90.00
_cell.angle_beta   90.00
_cell.angle_gamma   90.00
#
_symmetry.space_group_name_H-M   'P 1'
#
loop_
_entity.id
_entity.type
_entity.pdbx_description
1 polymer ?
#
loop_
_entity_poly.entity_id
_entity_poly.type
_entity_poly.pdbx_seq_one_letter_code
_entity_poly.pdbx_strand_id
1 'polypeptide(L)'
;MKFEPSRAKAVDKLNHFIENNLSEYSKLRNFDFGPDNRSNISCLSPYISHGIINELEVIDKSLKKFSFAKNEKFIQEVLWRVYWKGWLELRPNVWLDYLMELNILRDQFKSNQNYLNAIEGKTDLECFTQWVNELKETNYLHNHTRMWFASIWIFTLELPWQLGAEFFMKHLYDGDAASNTLGWRWVAGIQTKGKHYLASEWNIKKFTDNRFKNIKLNENASPKISKKSYTLIKREFNNPQNIDKKNLLIFENNLSFEITDFKNNKFKKIYLIFNKNENRSIKLSEKVLEFKTFLTKDQEQTLKNNSINCEVIDISEIKNITDQIIALYPTVGENLD
;
A
#
# COMPACT_ATOMS: atom_id res chain seq x y z
N MET A 1 6.62 8.13 15.17
CA MET A 1 6.65 6.64 14.91
C MET A 1 7.74 6.30 13.90
N LYS A 2 8.55 5.25 14.10
CA LYS A 2 9.60 4.82 13.16
C LYS A 2 9.31 3.40 12.66
N PHE A 3 9.47 3.18 11.34
CA PHE A 3 9.40 1.86 10.71
C PHE A 3 10.82 1.42 10.40
N GLU A 4 11.29 0.35 11.05
CA GLU A 4 12.60 -0.22 10.76
C GLU A 4 12.45 -1.28 9.66
N PRO A 5 13.16 -1.15 8.52
CA PRO A 5 12.93 -1.95 7.33
C PRO A 5 13.61 -3.33 7.41
N SER A 6 13.05 -4.23 8.22
CA SER A 6 13.50 -5.62 8.28
C SER A 6 12.37 -6.58 8.65
N ARG A 7 12.52 -7.86 8.25
CA ARG A 7 11.58 -8.93 8.61
C ARG A 7 11.54 -9.16 10.13
N ALA A 8 12.68 -9.13 10.81
CA ALA A 8 12.74 -9.30 12.26
C ALA A 8 11.85 -8.25 12.96
N LYS A 9 11.99 -6.98 12.58
CA LYS A 9 11.19 -5.89 13.16
C LYS A 9 9.71 -5.98 12.80
N ALA A 10 9.38 -6.46 11.59
CA ALA A 10 7.99 -6.72 11.20
C ALA A 10 7.36 -7.80 12.11
N VAL A 11 8.08 -8.88 12.37
CA VAL A 11 7.63 -9.97 13.24
C VAL A 11 7.53 -9.52 14.70
N ASP A 12 8.51 -8.78 15.22
CA ASP A 12 8.48 -8.21 16.58
C ASP A 12 7.23 -7.32 16.76
N LYS A 13 6.96 -6.45 15.77
CA LYS A 13 5.79 -5.57 15.79
C LYS A 13 4.48 -6.35 15.75
N LEU A 14 4.40 -7.40 14.93
CA LEU A 14 3.23 -8.28 14.87
C LEU A 14 3.00 -8.98 16.22
N ASN A 15 4.02 -9.57 16.80
CA ASN A 15 3.91 -10.26 18.07
C ASN A 15 3.50 -9.28 19.19
N HIS A 16 4.15 -8.12 19.27
CA HIS A 16 3.80 -7.10 20.25
C HIS A 16 2.34 -6.64 20.14
N PHE A 17 1.86 -6.40 18.91
CA PHE A 17 0.46 -6.01 18.67
C PHE A 17 -0.52 -7.12 19.10
N ILE A 18 -0.26 -8.35 18.74
CA ILE A 18 -1.10 -9.50 19.11
C ILE A 18 -1.17 -9.66 20.64
N GLU A 19 -0.05 -9.53 21.32
CA GLU A 19 0.02 -9.75 22.76
C GLU A 19 -0.67 -8.63 23.56
N ASN A 20 -0.52 -7.38 23.16
CA ASN A 20 -0.88 -6.25 24.01
C ASN A 20 -2.12 -5.47 23.53
N ASN A 21 -2.45 -5.48 22.22
CA ASN A 21 -3.39 -4.52 21.68
C ASN A 21 -4.54 -5.13 20.86
N LEU A 22 -4.37 -6.33 20.33
CA LEU A 22 -5.34 -6.96 19.42
C LEU A 22 -6.73 -7.13 20.05
N SER A 23 -6.81 -7.39 21.35
CA SER A 23 -8.10 -7.55 22.08
C SER A 23 -9.00 -6.31 22.00
N GLU A 24 -8.43 -5.12 21.95
CA GLU A 24 -9.17 -3.86 21.87
C GLU A 24 -9.31 -3.30 20.44
N TYR A 25 -8.69 -3.96 19.47
CA TYR A 25 -8.64 -3.49 18.07
C TYR A 25 -10.04 -3.22 17.50
N SER A 26 -11.00 -4.11 17.72
CA SER A 26 -12.36 -3.95 17.20
C SER A 26 -13.03 -2.65 17.66
N LYS A 27 -12.76 -2.21 18.88
CA LYS A 27 -13.33 -1.00 19.47
C LYS A 27 -12.56 0.26 19.08
N LEU A 28 -11.22 0.17 19.04
CA LEU A 28 -10.35 1.33 18.95
C LEU A 28 -9.78 1.58 17.54
N ARG A 29 -9.89 0.63 16.61
CA ARG A 29 -9.28 0.70 15.27
C ARG A 29 -9.63 1.94 14.46
N ASN A 30 -10.74 2.60 14.74
CA ASN A 30 -11.17 3.81 14.02
C ASN A 30 -10.61 5.10 14.61
N PHE A 31 -10.04 5.07 15.82
CA PHE A 31 -9.49 6.27 16.45
C PHE A 31 -8.08 6.56 15.95
N ASP A 32 -7.86 7.80 15.52
CA ASP A 32 -6.54 8.35 15.19
C ASP A 32 -6.07 9.27 16.33
N PHE A 33 -5.31 8.70 17.25
CA PHE A 33 -4.73 9.43 18.38
C PHE A 33 -3.45 10.21 18.02
N GLY A 34 -3.10 10.30 16.74
CA GLY A 34 -1.92 10.98 16.23
C GLY A 34 -0.70 10.08 16.03
N PRO A 35 0.36 10.62 15.40
CA PRO A 35 1.52 9.83 14.96
C PRO A 35 2.30 9.16 16.10
N ASP A 36 2.24 9.74 17.31
CA ASP A 36 2.98 9.22 18.46
C ASP A 36 2.18 8.21 19.30
N ASN A 37 0.90 8.07 19.06
CA ASN A 37 0.03 7.14 19.78
C ASN A 37 -0.79 6.26 18.83
N ARG A 38 -0.21 5.16 18.36
CA ARG A 38 -0.82 4.21 17.41
C ARG A 38 -0.89 2.78 17.94
N SER A 39 -0.93 2.63 19.26
CA SER A 39 -1.02 1.30 19.89
C SER A 39 -2.33 0.57 19.55
N ASN A 40 -3.39 1.32 19.22
CA ASN A 40 -4.71 0.77 18.86
C ASN A 40 -4.78 0.10 17.49
N ILE A 41 -3.73 0.22 16.65
CA ILE A 41 -3.64 -0.41 15.33
C ILE A 41 -2.30 -1.12 15.15
N SER A 42 -2.25 -2.11 14.25
CA SER A 42 -1.06 -2.93 14.06
C SER A 42 0.10 -2.21 13.39
N CYS A 43 -0.18 -1.22 12.54
CA CYS A 43 0.81 -0.55 11.67
C CYS A 43 1.69 -1.54 10.85
N LEU A 44 1.13 -2.65 10.41
CA LEU A 44 1.85 -3.71 9.67
C LEU A 44 1.80 -3.53 8.16
N SER A 45 0.93 -2.65 7.66
CA SER A 45 0.75 -2.47 6.21
C SER A 45 2.03 -2.16 5.44
N PRO A 46 3.03 -1.38 5.96
CA PRO A 46 4.31 -1.19 5.29
C PRO A 46 5.09 -2.49 5.03
N TYR A 47 4.97 -3.45 5.91
CA TYR A 47 5.66 -4.74 5.78
C TYR A 47 4.89 -5.72 4.91
N ILE A 48 3.56 -5.74 5.04
CA ILE A 48 2.69 -6.63 4.27
C ILE A 48 2.69 -6.21 2.78
N SER A 49 2.70 -4.90 2.47
CA SER A 49 2.69 -4.42 1.08
C SER A 49 3.93 -4.81 0.29
N HIS A 50 5.04 -5.07 0.97
CA HIS A 50 6.28 -5.57 0.37
C HIS A 50 6.44 -7.09 0.49
N GLY A 51 5.46 -7.77 1.11
CA GLY A 51 5.52 -9.19 1.34
C GLY A 51 6.66 -9.64 2.26
N ILE A 52 7.19 -8.77 3.12
CA ILE A 52 8.22 -9.18 4.09
C ILE A 52 7.63 -10.05 5.21
N ILE A 53 6.35 -9.86 5.49
CA ILE A 53 5.42 -10.78 6.15
C ILE A 53 4.17 -10.85 5.28
N ASN A 54 3.51 -12.00 5.22
CA ASN A 54 2.32 -12.16 4.40
C ASN A 54 1.04 -12.20 5.25
N GLU A 55 -0.10 -12.03 4.57
CA GLU A 55 -1.41 -11.98 5.21
C GLU A 55 -1.74 -13.26 5.96
N LEU A 56 -1.34 -14.44 5.44
CA LEU A 56 -1.59 -15.72 6.09
C LEU A 56 -0.80 -15.87 7.38
N GLU A 57 0.48 -15.45 7.39
CA GLU A 57 1.31 -15.44 8.60
C GLU A 57 0.70 -14.56 9.69
N VAL A 58 0.21 -13.38 9.32
CA VAL A 58 -0.43 -12.44 10.24
C VAL A 58 -1.72 -13.04 10.84
N ILE A 59 -2.55 -13.65 10.00
CA ILE A 59 -3.81 -14.27 10.42
C ILE A 59 -3.54 -15.49 11.29
N ASP A 60 -2.64 -16.39 10.87
CA ASP A 60 -2.31 -17.60 11.63
C ASP A 60 -1.81 -17.27 13.03
N LYS A 61 -0.86 -16.33 13.15
CA LYS A 61 -0.36 -15.89 14.46
C LYS A 61 -1.45 -15.29 15.34
N SER A 62 -2.37 -14.51 14.77
CA SER A 62 -3.48 -13.92 15.52
C SER A 62 -4.45 -14.99 16.04
N LEU A 63 -4.76 -15.99 15.21
CA LEU A 63 -5.68 -17.10 15.56
C LEU A 63 -5.10 -18.07 16.58
N LYS A 64 -3.77 -18.18 16.67
CA LYS A 64 -3.11 -18.93 17.75
C LYS A 64 -3.33 -18.31 19.13
N LYS A 65 -3.55 -16.99 19.20
CA LYS A 65 -3.75 -16.28 20.48
C LYS A 65 -5.21 -16.08 20.83
N PHE A 66 -6.07 -15.78 19.84
CA PHE A 66 -7.47 -15.44 20.07
C PHE A 66 -8.37 -16.21 19.11
N SER A 67 -9.63 -16.48 19.52
CA SER A 67 -10.63 -17.07 18.65
C SER A 67 -10.96 -16.19 17.46
N PHE A 68 -11.50 -16.78 16.38
CA PHE A 68 -11.93 -16.06 15.19
C PHE A 68 -12.90 -14.92 15.54
N ALA A 69 -13.88 -15.15 16.41
CA ALA A 69 -14.86 -14.13 16.80
C ALA A 69 -14.22 -12.86 17.41
N LYS A 70 -13.12 -13.00 18.15
CA LYS A 70 -12.37 -11.85 18.69
C LYS A 70 -11.50 -11.17 17.62
N ASN A 71 -11.04 -11.93 16.63
CA ASN A 71 -10.16 -11.46 15.58
C ASN A 71 -10.87 -11.01 14.30
N GLU A 72 -12.17 -11.26 14.17
CA GLU A 72 -12.91 -11.08 12.92
C GLU A 72 -12.64 -9.74 12.25
N LYS A 73 -12.69 -8.64 12.99
CA LYS A 73 -12.46 -7.30 12.44
C LYS A 73 -11.01 -7.10 11.98
N PHE A 74 -10.05 -7.64 12.69
CA PHE A 74 -8.64 -7.58 12.30
C PHE A 74 -8.37 -8.40 11.03
N ILE A 75 -8.88 -9.62 10.97
CA ILE A 75 -8.77 -10.51 9.81
C ILE A 75 -9.44 -9.87 8.59
N GLN A 76 -10.63 -9.27 8.74
CA GLN A 76 -11.30 -8.56 7.66
C GLN A 76 -10.43 -7.42 7.09
N GLU A 77 -9.80 -6.61 7.94
CA GLU A 77 -8.94 -5.51 7.49
C GLU A 77 -7.68 -6.03 6.78
N VAL A 78 -7.10 -7.14 7.23
CA VAL A 78 -5.98 -7.79 6.53
C VAL A 78 -6.41 -8.31 5.16
N LEU A 79 -7.57 -8.93 5.07
CA LEU A 79 -8.09 -9.52 3.82
C LEU A 79 -8.60 -8.47 2.82
N TRP A 80 -8.91 -7.24 3.23
CA TRP A 80 -9.26 -6.18 2.28
C TRP A 80 -8.16 -5.94 1.24
N ARG A 81 -6.89 -6.06 1.62
CA ARG A 81 -5.76 -5.96 0.69
C ARG A 81 -5.80 -7.07 -0.37
N VAL A 82 -6.05 -8.31 0.06
CA VAL A 82 -6.18 -9.46 -0.85
C VAL A 82 -7.35 -9.25 -1.82
N TYR A 83 -8.48 -8.78 -1.29
CA TYR A 83 -9.65 -8.43 -2.11
C TYR A 83 -9.32 -7.37 -3.17
N TRP A 84 -8.67 -6.27 -2.78
CA TRP A 84 -8.32 -5.20 -3.72
C TRP A 84 -7.36 -5.68 -4.80
N LYS A 85 -6.33 -6.44 -4.45
CA LYS A 85 -5.41 -7.04 -5.41
C LYS A 85 -6.17 -7.94 -6.40
N GLY A 86 -6.96 -8.89 -5.92
CA GLY A 86 -7.76 -9.77 -6.76
C GLY A 86 -8.76 -9.03 -7.65
N TRP A 87 -9.38 -7.95 -7.14
CA TRP A 87 -10.29 -7.14 -7.94
C TRP A 87 -9.58 -6.43 -9.09
N LEU A 88 -8.38 -5.86 -8.83
CA LEU A 88 -7.58 -5.18 -9.85
C LEU A 88 -7.00 -6.16 -10.87
N GLU A 89 -6.57 -7.35 -10.45
CA GLU A 89 -6.10 -8.41 -11.35
C GLU A 89 -7.14 -8.77 -12.40
N LEU A 90 -8.41 -8.81 -12.02
CA LEU A 90 -9.50 -9.06 -12.94
C LEU A 90 -9.87 -7.85 -13.82
N ARG A 91 -9.32 -6.65 -13.54
CA ARG A 91 -9.61 -5.40 -14.26
C ARG A 91 -8.36 -4.53 -14.41
N PRO A 92 -7.28 -5.05 -15.04
CA PRO A 92 -5.99 -4.35 -15.12
C PRO A 92 -6.10 -2.98 -15.82
N ASN A 93 -7.03 -2.83 -16.74
CA ASN A 93 -7.27 -1.56 -17.44
C ASN A 93 -7.65 -0.40 -16.50
N VAL A 94 -8.10 -0.68 -15.27
CA VAL A 94 -8.33 0.38 -14.27
C VAL A 94 -7.03 1.08 -13.89
N TRP A 95 -5.95 0.31 -13.73
CA TRP A 95 -4.63 0.85 -13.45
C TRP A 95 -4.05 1.62 -14.64
N LEU A 96 -4.13 1.06 -15.84
CA LEU A 96 -3.64 1.70 -17.06
C LEU A 96 -4.37 3.03 -17.34
N ASP A 97 -5.70 3.03 -17.22
CA ASP A 97 -6.50 4.25 -17.36
C ASP A 97 -6.14 5.31 -16.31
N TYR A 98 -5.89 4.88 -15.06
CA TYR A 98 -5.44 5.78 -14.01
C TYR A 98 -4.11 6.47 -14.39
N LEU A 99 -3.13 5.70 -14.88
CA LEU A 99 -1.83 6.26 -15.29
C LEU A 99 -1.96 7.22 -16.49
N MET A 100 -2.78 6.87 -17.49
CA MET A 100 -3.04 7.75 -18.64
C MET A 100 -3.68 9.09 -18.21
N GLU A 101 -4.72 9.02 -17.37
CA GLU A 101 -5.39 10.21 -16.85
C GLU A 101 -4.44 11.04 -15.97
N LEU A 102 -3.62 10.38 -15.14
CA LEU A 102 -2.66 11.03 -14.29
C LEU A 102 -1.64 11.85 -15.08
N ASN A 103 -1.13 11.34 -16.18
CA ASN A 103 -0.17 12.06 -17.02
C ASN A 103 -0.77 13.35 -17.59
N ILE A 104 -2.03 13.32 -18.03
CA ILE A 104 -2.74 14.51 -18.50
C ILE A 104 -2.94 15.52 -17.36
N LEU A 105 -3.36 15.04 -16.19
CA LEU A 105 -3.65 15.88 -15.04
C LEU A 105 -2.40 16.54 -14.45
N ARG A 106 -1.25 15.87 -14.47
CA ARG A 106 0.03 16.47 -14.06
C ARG A 106 0.31 17.75 -14.82
N ASP A 107 0.14 17.74 -16.15
CA ASP A 107 0.37 18.92 -17.00
C ASP A 107 -0.67 20.01 -16.75
N GLN A 108 -1.95 19.63 -16.57
CA GLN A 108 -3.01 20.58 -16.32
C GLN A 108 -2.89 21.28 -14.96
N PHE A 109 -2.41 20.57 -13.93
CA PHE A 109 -2.37 21.05 -12.55
C PHE A 109 -0.99 21.53 -12.07
N LYS A 110 0.06 21.42 -12.87
CA LYS A 110 1.43 21.83 -12.49
C LYS A 110 1.57 23.26 -11.95
N SER A 111 0.68 24.17 -12.37
CA SER A 111 0.65 25.58 -11.93
C SER A 111 -0.63 25.92 -11.17
N ASN A 112 -1.47 24.93 -10.83
CA ASN A 112 -2.71 25.18 -10.10
C ASN A 112 -2.39 25.44 -8.61
N GLN A 113 -2.70 26.63 -8.12
CA GLN A 113 -2.32 27.06 -6.77
C GLN A 113 -3.02 26.23 -5.68
N ASN A 114 -4.27 25.82 -5.88
CA ASN A 114 -4.98 24.97 -4.89
C ASN A 114 -4.31 23.61 -4.76
N TYR A 115 -3.89 23.01 -5.87
CA TYR A 115 -3.15 21.77 -5.87
C TYR A 115 -1.77 21.90 -5.18
N LEU A 116 -1.03 22.96 -5.53
CA LEU A 116 0.28 23.23 -4.91
C LEU A 116 0.15 23.44 -3.39
N ASN A 117 -0.83 24.23 -2.97
CA ASN A 117 -1.11 24.44 -1.54
C ASN A 117 -1.50 23.13 -0.85
N ALA A 118 -2.32 22.30 -1.50
CA ALA A 118 -2.73 21.01 -0.94
C ALA A 118 -1.54 20.07 -0.71
N ILE A 119 -0.67 19.88 -1.69
CA ILE A 119 0.50 19.00 -1.55
C ILE A 119 1.57 19.56 -0.61
N GLU A 120 1.61 20.88 -0.41
CA GLU A 120 2.52 21.52 0.55
C GLU A 120 2.00 21.57 1.99
N GLY A 121 0.70 21.27 2.20
CA GLY A 121 0.04 21.42 3.49
C GLY A 121 -0.18 22.86 3.88
N LYS A 122 -0.49 23.72 2.91
CA LYS A 122 -0.77 25.15 3.06
C LYS A 122 -2.24 25.44 2.78
N THR A 123 -3.15 24.75 3.46
CA THR A 123 -4.60 24.94 3.34
C THR A 123 -5.16 25.56 4.62
N ASP A 124 -6.36 26.15 4.53
CA ASP A 124 -7.09 26.69 5.68
C ASP A 124 -7.67 25.59 6.60
N LEU A 125 -7.49 24.32 6.25
CA LEU A 125 -7.94 23.17 7.00
C LEU A 125 -6.81 22.62 7.86
N GLU A 126 -6.81 22.95 9.14
CA GLU A 126 -5.78 22.54 10.09
C GLU A 126 -5.54 21.02 10.08
N CYS A 127 -6.60 20.23 10.13
CA CYS A 127 -6.49 18.76 10.12
C CYS A 127 -5.81 18.25 8.85
N PHE A 128 -6.17 18.78 7.69
CA PHE A 128 -5.59 18.38 6.42
C PHE A 128 -4.10 18.75 6.34
N THR A 129 -3.76 19.97 6.74
CA THR A 129 -2.38 20.47 6.83
C THR A 129 -1.52 19.57 7.73
N GLN A 130 -2.01 19.23 8.93
CA GLN A 130 -1.30 18.32 9.83
C GLN A 130 -1.11 16.93 9.22
N TRP A 131 -2.10 16.37 8.54
CA TRP A 131 -1.99 15.05 7.90
C TRP A 131 -1.04 15.04 6.69
N VAL A 132 -0.95 16.14 5.92
CA VAL A 132 0.07 16.28 4.85
C VAL A 132 1.47 16.24 5.48
N ASN A 133 1.70 16.98 6.55
CA ASN A 133 2.98 17.00 7.25
C ASN A 133 3.30 15.62 7.86
N GLU A 134 2.34 15.01 8.56
CA GLU A 134 2.47 13.66 9.11
C GLU A 134 2.86 12.65 8.03
N LEU A 135 2.18 12.68 6.88
CA LEU A 135 2.49 11.80 5.76
C LEU A 135 3.92 11.97 5.25
N LYS A 136 4.38 13.21 5.07
CA LYS A 136 5.74 13.50 4.61
C LYS A 136 6.83 13.16 5.64
N GLU A 137 6.50 13.28 6.92
CA GLU A 137 7.44 13.01 8.01
C GLU A 137 7.55 11.54 8.33
N THR A 138 6.41 10.84 8.46
CA THR A 138 6.32 9.47 8.95
C THR A 138 6.14 8.43 7.85
N ASN A 139 5.78 8.85 6.64
CA ASN A 139 5.42 8.02 5.48
C ASN A 139 4.28 7.02 5.78
N TYR A 140 3.42 7.41 6.70
CA TYR A 140 2.27 6.63 7.15
C TYR A 140 1.12 7.55 7.57
N LEU A 141 -0.10 7.11 7.33
CA LEU A 141 -1.32 7.69 7.91
C LEU A 141 -2.21 6.58 8.45
N HIS A 142 -2.95 6.88 9.51
CA HIS A 142 -4.01 6.01 10.02
C HIS A 142 -5.04 5.72 8.93
N ASN A 143 -5.59 4.50 8.85
CA ASN A 143 -6.52 4.12 7.78
C ASN A 143 -7.74 5.07 7.70
N HIS A 144 -8.33 5.42 8.83
CA HIS A 144 -9.48 6.34 8.85
C HIS A 144 -9.10 7.74 8.37
N THR A 145 -7.92 8.21 8.75
CA THR A 145 -7.35 9.47 8.27
C THR A 145 -7.17 9.50 6.75
N ARG A 146 -6.76 8.38 6.15
CA ARG A 146 -6.66 8.29 4.68
C ARG A 146 -8.02 8.49 3.99
N MET A 147 -9.09 8.01 4.59
CA MET A 147 -10.45 8.21 4.06
C MET A 147 -10.87 9.68 4.17
N TRP A 148 -10.63 10.33 5.32
CA TRP A 148 -10.89 11.77 5.50
C TRP A 148 -10.06 12.60 4.56
N PHE A 149 -8.77 12.32 4.46
CA PHE A 149 -7.84 13.00 3.55
C PHE A 149 -8.35 12.95 2.11
N ALA A 150 -8.68 11.76 1.61
CA ALA A 150 -9.16 11.57 0.25
C ALA A 150 -10.52 12.28 0.01
N SER A 151 -11.43 12.23 0.99
CA SER A 151 -12.71 12.95 0.91
C SER A 151 -12.51 14.47 0.87
N ILE A 152 -11.66 15.03 1.72
CA ILE A 152 -11.33 16.45 1.71
C ILE A 152 -10.70 16.86 0.38
N TRP A 153 -9.72 16.10 -0.08
CA TRP A 153 -9.07 16.34 -1.37
C TRP A 153 -10.07 16.41 -2.52
N ILE A 154 -10.97 15.43 -2.62
CA ILE A 154 -11.90 15.28 -3.76
C ILE A 154 -13.08 16.26 -3.68
N PHE A 155 -13.64 16.46 -2.48
CA PHE A 155 -14.94 17.11 -2.34
C PHE A 155 -14.88 18.50 -1.72
N THR A 156 -13.91 18.78 -0.86
CA THR A 156 -13.74 20.10 -0.24
C THR A 156 -12.73 20.96 -1.00
N LEU A 157 -11.58 20.39 -1.38
CA LEU A 157 -10.57 21.07 -2.20
C LEU A 157 -10.84 20.95 -3.70
N GLU A 158 -11.81 20.14 -4.10
CA GLU A 158 -12.24 19.90 -5.48
C GLU A 158 -11.12 19.49 -6.45
N LEU A 159 -10.13 18.76 -5.93
CA LEU A 159 -8.98 18.30 -6.70
C LEU A 159 -9.23 16.91 -7.32
N PRO A 160 -8.62 16.60 -8.49
CA PRO A 160 -8.71 15.29 -9.09
C PRO A 160 -8.19 14.18 -8.15
N TRP A 161 -8.96 13.12 -8.02
CA TRP A 161 -8.59 12.00 -7.15
C TRP A 161 -7.28 11.32 -7.57
N GLN A 162 -6.96 11.34 -8.87
CA GLN A 162 -5.77 10.73 -9.44
C GLN A 162 -4.50 11.39 -8.89
N LEU A 163 -4.48 12.71 -8.75
CA LEU A 163 -3.35 13.45 -8.18
C LEU A 163 -3.19 13.18 -6.69
N GLY A 164 -4.29 12.99 -5.97
CA GLY A 164 -4.25 12.59 -4.57
C GLY A 164 -3.75 11.15 -4.39
N ALA A 165 -4.18 10.24 -5.26
CA ALA A 165 -3.69 8.86 -5.29
C ALA A 165 -2.18 8.82 -5.60
N GLU A 166 -1.69 9.65 -6.52
CA GLU A 166 -0.26 9.80 -6.78
C GLU A 166 0.49 10.30 -5.54
N PHE A 167 -0.05 11.32 -4.86
CA PHE A 167 0.57 11.87 -3.66
C PHE A 167 0.70 10.82 -2.55
N PHE A 168 -0.28 9.93 -2.41
CA PHE A 168 -0.20 8.80 -1.49
C PHE A 168 0.82 7.76 -1.95
N MET A 169 0.84 7.35 -3.22
CA MET A 169 1.84 6.43 -3.74
C MET A 169 3.26 6.94 -3.52
N LYS A 170 3.47 8.25 -3.72
CA LYS A 170 4.78 8.90 -3.55
C LYS A 170 5.29 8.85 -2.11
N HIS A 171 4.39 8.99 -1.12
CA HIS A 171 4.78 9.24 0.26
C HIS A 171 4.48 8.09 1.23
N LEU A 172 3.59 7.14 0.91
CA LEU A 172 3.26 6.04 1.81
C LEU A 172 4.25 4.88 1.67
N TYR A 173 4.77 4.38 2.79
CA TYR A 173 5.55 3.14 2.84
C TYR A 173 4.77 1.92 2.34
N ASP A 174 3.46 1.93 2.48
CA ASP A 174 2.57 0.84 2.07
C ASP A 174 1.78 1.15 0.78
N GLY A 175 2.24 2.12 -0.01
CA GLY A 175 1.63 2.44 -1.29
C GLY A 175 1.68 1.22 -2.23
N ASP A 176 0.51 0.70 -2.63
CA ASP A 176 0.39 -0.33 -3.66
C ASP A 176 -0.68 0.04 -4.70
N ALA A 177 -0.48 -0.43 -5.93
CA ALA A 177 -1.34 -0.08 -7.07
C ALA A 177 -2.82 -0.41 -6.81
N ALA A 178 -3.12 -1.54 -6.17
CA ALA A 178 -4.49 -1.98 -5.96
C ALA A 178 -5.17 -1.21 -4.81
N SER A 179 -4.64 -1.33 -3.59
CA SER A 179 -5.28 -0.74 -2.41
C SER A 179 -5.38 0.78 -2.52
N ASN A 180 -4.34 1.44 -3.05
CA ASN A 180 -4.33 2.88 -3.20
C ASN A 180 -5.32 3.36 -4.27
N THR A 181 -5.20 2.86 -5.50
CA THR A 181 -6.08 3.29 -6.60
C THR A 181 -7.55 3.01 -6.30
N LEU A 182 -7.85 1.79 -5.83
CA LEU A 182 -9.24 1.40 -5.58
C LEU A 182 -9.81 2.06 -4.33
N GLY A 183 -8.97 2.33 -3.32
CA GLY A 183 -9.37 3.11 -2.14
C GLY A 183 -9.77 4.54 -2.48
N TRP A 184 -8.98 5.25 -3.29
CA TRP A 184 -9.33 6.58 -3.78
C TRP A 184 -10.58 6.59 -4.66
N ARG A 185 -10.73 5.60 -5.55
CA ARG A 185 -11.93 5.41 -6.37
C ARG A 185 -13.17 5.11 -5.51
N TRP A 186 -13.00 4.37 -4.41
CA TRP A 186 -14.09 4.08 -3.47
C TRP A 186 -14.56 5.35 -2.76
N VAL A 187 -13.65 6.17 -2.22
CA VAL A 187 -14.00 7.45 -1.62
C VAL A 187 -14.72 8.35 -2.62
N ALA A 188 -14.25 8.41 -3.86
CA ALA A 188 -14.85 9.21 -4.93
C ALA A 188 -16.26 8.75 -5.36
N GLY A 189 -16.69 7.53 -5.03
CA GLY A 189 -17.97 6.96 -5.43
C GLY A 189 -18.00 6.32 -6.82
N ILE A 190 -16.83 6.09 -7.43
CA ILE A 190 -16.70 5.48 -8.75
C ILE A 190 -16.37 4.00 -8.71
N GLN A 191 -15.89 3.48 -7.58
CA GLN A 191 -15.63 2.05 -7.39
C GLN A 191 -16.93 1.27 -7.15
N THR A 192 -17.82 1.81 -6.34
CA THR A 192 -19.20 1.34 -6.18
C THR A 192 -20.10 2.49 -6.59
N LYS A 193 -20.76 2.38 -7.75
CA LYS A 193 -21.55 3.47 -8.32
C LYS A 193 -22.51 4.09 -7.32
N GLY A 194 -22.40 5.39 -7.13
CA GLY A 194 -23.29 6.17 -6.27
C GLY A 194 -23.03 6.07 -4.76
N LYS A 195 -22.08 5.22 -4.33
CA LYS A 195 -21.69 5.11 -2.92
C LYS A 195 -20.31 5.74 -2.75
N HIS A 196 -20.27 6.92 -2.20
CA HIS A 196 -19.03 7.64 -1.87
C HIS A 196 -18.90 7.82 -0.37
N TYR A 197 -17.70 8.20 0.08
CA TYR A 197 -17.45 8.51 1.47
C TYR A 197 -17.24 10.02 1.65
N LEU A 198 -18.05 10.65 2.48
CA LEU A 198 -17.88 12.04 2.87
C LEU A 198 -17.34 12.13 4.30
N ALA A 199 -16.20 12.82 4.44
CA ALA A 199 -15.73 13.23 5.74
C ALA A 199 -16.70 14.24 6.37
N SER A 200 -16.96 14.11 7.66
CA SER A 200 -17.76 15.07 8.40
C SER A 200 -17.01 15.58 9.63
N GLU A 201 -17.28 16.82 10.00
CA GLU A 201 -16.67 17.44 11.18
C GLU A 201 -16.91 16.59 12.44
N TRP A 202 -18.14 16.10 12.62
CA TRP A 202 -18.49 15.24 13.75
C TRP A 202 -17.65 13.96 13.80
N ASN A 203 -17.47 13.31 12.65
CA ASN A 203 -16.72 12.06 12.56
C ASN A 203 -15.23 12.27 12.85
N ILE A 204 -14.63 13.31 12.26
CA ILE A 204 -13.25 13.66 12.52
C ILE A 204 -13.06 14.01 14.00
N LYS A 205 -13.89 14.89 14.59
CA LYS A 205 -13.80 15.24 16.02
C LYS A 205 -13.87 14.01 16.90
N LYS A 206 -14.87 13.15 16.70
CA LYS A 206 -15.07 11.95 17.51
C LYS A 206 -13.85 11.03 17.47
N PHE A 207 -13.36 10.70 16.28
CA PHE A 207 -12.31 9.69 16.11
C PHE A 207 -10.88 10.24 16.16
N THR A 208 -10.72 11.54 16.37
CA THR A 208 -9.44 12.18 16.72
C THR A 208 -9.39 12.66 18.18
N ASP A 209 -10.35 12.22 19.00
CA ASP A 209 -10.47 12.65 20.41
C ASP A 209 -10.48 14.18 20.55
N ASN A 210 -11.28 14.85 19.70
CA ASN A 210 -11.41 16.32 19.64
C ASN A 210 -10.10 17.09 19.38
N ARG A 211 -9.08 16.46 18.80
CA ARG A 211 -7.81 17.10 18.44
C ARG A 211 -8.00 18.28 17.49
N PHE A 212 -8.98 18.19 16.59
CA PHE A 212 -9.30 19.23 15.61
C PHE A 212 -10.64 19.89 15.90
N LYS A 213 -10.71 21.21 15.66
CA LYS A 213 -11.91 22.02 15.89
C LYS A 213 -12.20 22.87 14.63
N ASN A 214 -13.45 23.34 14.51
CA ASN A 214 -13.87 24.26 13.44
C ASN A 214 -13.53 23.77 12.02
N ILE A 215 -13.81 22.51 11.74
CA ILE A 215 -13.51 21.85 10.47
C ILE A 215 -14.63 22.16 9.47
N LYS A 216 -14.36 23.01 8.49
CA LYS A 216 -15.33 23.39 7.46
C LYS A 216 -15.18 22.46 6.24
N LEU A 217 -16.10 21.55 6.04
CA LEU A 217 -16.07 20.54 4.96
C LEU A 217 -17.31 20.68 4.06
N ASN A 218 -17.17 20.21 2.83
CA ASN A 218 -18.32 19.99 1.94
C ASN A 218 -18.95 18.62 2.26
N GLU A 219 -19.88 18.61 3.22
CA GLU A 219 -20.55 17.40 3.68
C GLU A 219 -21.75 16.98 2.81
N ASN A 220 -22.06 17.75 1.76
CA ASN A 220 -23.21 17.52 0.88
C ASN A 220 -22.80 17.26 -0.58
N ALA A 221 -21.54 16.96 -0.83
CA ALA A 221 -21.05 16.73 -2.17
C ALA A 221 -21.65 15.44 -2.79
N SER A 222 -21.93 15.49 -4.08
CA SER A 222 -22.36 14.32 -4.84
C SER A 222 -21.17 13.43 -5.24
N PRO A 223 -21.40 12.11 -5.40
CA PRO A 223 -20.36 11.19 -5.87
C PRO A 223 -19.84 11.62 -7.25
N LYS A 224 -18.57 11.38 -7.52
CA LYS A 224 -18.03 11.55 -8.86
C LYS A 224 -18.61 10.50 -9.79
N ILE A 225 -18.78 10.88 -11.05
CA ILE A 225 -19.36 10.00 -12.08
C ILE A 225 -18.27 9.53 -13.02
N SER A 226 -18.18 8.22 -13.22
CA SER A 226 -17.37 7.63 -14.28
C SER A 226 -18.27 6.93 -15.29
N LYS A 227 -18.09 7.25 -16.57
CA LYS A 227 -18.77 6.57 -17.68
C LYS A 227 -18.02 5.30 -18.11
N LYS A 228 -16.80 5.08 -17.59
CA LYS A 228 -15.99 3.91 -17.95
C LYS A 228 -16.56 2.64 -17.34
N SER A 229 -16.53 1.58 -18.12
CA SER A 229 -16.81 0.21 -17.68
C SER A 229 -15.60 -0.67 -18.03
N TYR A 230 -15.33 -1.65 -17.19
CA TYR A 230 -14.18 -2.52 -17.35
C TYR A 230 -14.65 -3.97 -17.46
N THR A 231 -14.26 -4.63 -18.55
CA THR A 231 -14.49 -6.06 -18.71
C THR A 231 -13.57 -6.86 -17.82
N LEU A 232 -14.05 -8.03 -17.40
CA LEU A 232 -13.23 -8.98 -16.66
C LEU A 232 -12.20 -9.63 -17.58
N ILE A 233 -10.95 -9.61 -17.17
CA ILE A 233 -9.84 -10.27 -17.86
C ILE A 233 -9.29 -11.34 -16.91
N LYS A 234 -9.43 -12.60 -17.26
CA LYS A 234 -8.84 -13.71 -16.51
C LYS A 234 -7.47 -14.00 -17.10
N ARG A 235 -6.44 -13.81 -16.33
CA ARG A 235 -5.07 -14.15 -16.73
C ARG A 235 -4.85 -15.65 -16.54
N GLU A 236 -4.24 -16.27 -17.53
CA GLU A 236 -3.75 -17.65 -17.43
C GLU A 236 -2.28 -17.64 -17.04
N PHE A 237 -1.91 -18.56 -16.16
CA PHE A 237 -0.54 -18.72 -15.68
C PHE A 237 0.01 -20.06 -16.14
N ASN A 238 1.21 -20.05 -16.68
CA ASN A 238 1.94 -21.26 -16.94
C ASN A 238 2.62 -21.74 -15.65
N ASN A 239 2.15 -22.84 -15.10
CA ASN A 239 2.81 -23.49 -13.97
C ASN A 239 3.92 -24.41 -14.50
N PRO A 240 5.21 -24.07 -14.34
CA PRO A 240 6.30 -24.90 -14.81
C PRO A 240 6.33 -26.21 -14.04
N GLN A 241 6.33 -27.36 -14.75
CA GLN A 241 6.39 -28.69 -14.12
C GLN A 241 7.77 -28.99 -13.51
N ASN A 242 8.83 -28.35 -14.02
CA ASN A 242 10.19 -28.50 -13.52
C ASN A 242 10.81 -27.11 -13.29
N ILE A 243 11.13 -26.82 -12.03
CA ILE A 243 11.75 -25.57 -11.59
C ILE A 243 13.23 -25.72 -11.25
N ASP A 244 13.75 -26.96 -11.21
CA ASP A 244 15.15 -27.24 -10.87
C ASP A 244 16.09 -26.52 -11.84
N LYS A 245 17.16 -25.96 -11.28
CA LYS A 245 18.22 -25.23 -12.01
C LYS A 245 17.77 -24.01 -12.81
N LYS A 246 16.55 -23.52 -12.62
CA LYS A 246 16.09 -22.25 -13.20
C LYS A 246 16.43 -21.08 -12.26
N ASN A 247 16.47 -19.89 -12.82
CA ASN A 247 16.57 -18.66 -12.02
C ASN A 247 15.18 -18.25 -11.53
N LEU A 248 15.09 -17.78 -10.28
CA LEU A 248 13.85 -17.26 -9.70
C LEU A 248 13.91 -15.74 -9.62
N LEU A 249 12.88 -15.07 -10.15
CA LEU A 249 12.68 -13.62 -9.97
C LEU A 249 11.68 -13.37 -8.85
N ILE A 250 12.06 -12.54 -7.90
CA ILE A 250 11.24 -12.09 -6.78
C ILE A 250 11.20 -10.57 -6.82
N PHE A 251 10.01 -9.99 -6.91
CA PHE A 251 9.85 -8.54 -7.00
C PHE A 251 9.73 -7.88 -5.61
N GLU A 252 10.11 -6.61 -5.51
CA GLU A 252 10.14 -5.80 -4.29
C GLU A 252 8.80 -5.67 -3.55
N ASN A 253 7.69 -6.04 -4.20
CA ASN A 253 6.35 -6.05 -3.63
C ASN A 253 5.88 -7.45 -3.19
N ASN A 254 6.75 -8.46 -3.25
CA ASN A 254 6.46 -9.82 -2.82
C ASN A 254 7.71 -10.54 -2.31
N LEU A 255 8.34 -9.99 -1.26
CA LEU A 255 9.57 -10.51 -0.68
C LEU A 255 9.36 -11.70 0.28
N SER A 256 8.10 -12.08 0.54
CA SER A 256 7.78 -13.14 1.51
C SER A 256 7.93 -14.52 0.89
N PHE A 257 9.01 -15.16 1.26
CA PHE A 257 9.30 -16.53 0.88
C PHE A 257 9.94 -17.26 2.06
N GLU A 258 9.47 -18.45 2.37
CA GLU A 258 10.10 -19.26 3.43
C GLU A 258 11.47 -19.76 2.97
N ILE A 259 12.47 -19.73 3.84
CA ILE A 259 13.81 -20.23 3.52
C ILE A 259 13.77 -21.72 3.10
N THR A 260 12.85 -22.48 3.67
CA THR A 260 12.61 -23.89 3.31
C THR A 260 12.21 -24.06 1.86
N ASP A 261 11.41 -23.14 1.32
CA ASP A 261 10.97 -23.18 -0.08
C ASP A 261 12.15 -23.00 -1.03
N PHE A 262 13.07 -22.10 -0.72
CA PHE A 262 14.29 -21.89 -1.50
C PHE A 262 15.23 -23.12 -1.46
N LYS A 263 15.39 -23.74 -0.29
CA LYS A 263 16.25 -24.92 -0.13
C LYS A 263 15.66 -26.15 -0.81
N ASN A 264 14.35 -26.32 -0.78
CA ASN A 264 13.68 -27.46 -1.37
C ASN A 264 13.65 -27.42 -2.91
N ASN A 265 13.62 -26.21 -3.50
CA ASN A 265 13.39 -26.04 -4.94
C ASN A 265 14.67 -25.89 -5.79
N LYS A 266 15.86 -26.05 -5.24
CA LYS A 266 17.15 -26.11 -5.96
C LYS A 266 17.32 -25.09 -7.11
N PHE A 267 16.89 -23.84 -6.91
CA PHE A 267 17.11 -22.78 -7.87
C PHE A 267 18.58 -22.58 -8.19
N LYS A 268 18.92 -22.23 -9.44
CA LYS A 268 20.30 -21.88 -9.83
C LYS A 268 20.73 -20.59 -9.17
N LYS A 269 19.89 -19.57 -9.25
CA LYS A 269 20.10 -18.26 -8.64
C LYS A 269 18.75 -17.57 -8.39
N ILE A 270 18.70 -16.74 -7.38
CA ILE A 270 17.54 -15.91 -7.06
C ILE A 270 17.89 -14.45 -7.36
N TYR A 271 17.09 -13.79 -8.16
CA TYR A 271 17.18 -12.36 -8.41
C TYR A 271 16.07 -11.63 -7.66
N LEU A 272 16.47 -10.75 -6.75
CA LEU A 272 15.57 -9.81 -6.10
C LEU A 272 15.47 -8.58 -7.00
N ILE A 273 14.31 -8.41 -7.61
CA ILE A 273 14.07 -7.37 -8.59
C ILE A 273 13.64 -6.09 -7.88
N PHE A 274 14.46 -5.06 -8.02
CA PHE A 274 14.22 -3.73 -7.50
C PHE A 274 13.89 -2.78 -8.66
N ASN A 275 12.91 -1.90 -8.46
CA ASN A 275 12.53 -0.93 -9.47
C ASN A 275 12.99 0.47 -9.04
N LYS A 276 14.00 1.03 -9.73
CA LYS A 276 14.49 2.39 -9.48
C LYS A 276 13.49 3.45 -9.92
N ASN A 277 13.59 4.65 -9.35
CA ASN A 277 12.68 5.74 -9.68
C ASN A 277 12.63 6.09 -11.18
N GLU A 278 13.75 5.92 -11.90
CA GLU A 278 13.80 6.22 -13.34
C GLU A 278 12.81 5.39 -14.15
N ASN A 279 12.57 4.16 -13.73
CA ASN A 279 11.67 3.21 -14.40
C ASN A 279 10.21 3.31 -13.94
N ARG A 280 9.90 4.12 -12.91
CA ARG A 280 8.54 4.18 -12.34
C ARG A 280 7.68 5.23 -13.04
N SER A 281 6.43 4.90 -13.28
CA SER A 281 5.39 5.83 -13.73
C SER A 281 5.04 6.87 -12.64
N ILE A 282 5.09 6.44 -11.38
CA ILE A 282 4.90 7.30 -10.20
C ILE A 282 6.22 7.35 -9.41
N LYS A 283 6.85 8.52 -9.38
CA LYS A 283 8.11 8.70 -8.65
C LYS A 283 7.87 8.67 -7.15
N LEU A 284 8.60 7.82 -6.44
CA LEU A 284 8.53 7.70 -4.98
C LEU A 284 9.39 8.78 -4.31
N SER A 285 9.01 9.18 -3.09
CA SER A 285 9.88 10.00 -2.26
C SER A 285 11.15 9.22 -1.87
N GLU A 286 12.21 9.95 -1.56
CA GLU A 286 13.49 9.38 -1.16
C GLU A 286 13.34 8.39 0.01
N LYS A 287 12.62 8.77 1.06
CA LYS A 287 12.35 7.91 2.22
C LYS A 287 11.65 6.60 1.86
N VAL A 288 10.67 6.64 0.93
CA VAL A 288 9.95 5.44 0.50
C VAL A 288 10.88 4.55 -0.33
N LEU A 289 11.68 5.13 -1.20
CA LEU A 289 12.66 4.38 -2.01
C LEU A 289 13.72 3.72 -1.12
N GLU A 290 14.24 4.44 -0.13
CA GLU A 290 15.18 3.90 0.86
C GLU A 290 14.58 2.75 1.66
N PHE A 291 13.34 2.91 2.14
CA PHE A 291 12.65 1.86 2.89
C PHE A 291 12.52 0.57 2.07
N LYS A 292 12.11 0.66 0.79
CA LYS A 292 12.06 -0.48 -0.14
C LYS A 292 13.44 -1.10 -0.37
N THR A 293 14.46 -0.25 -0.57
CA THR A 293 15.84 -0.69 -0.76
C THR A 293 16.35 -1.50 0.44
N PHE A 294 16.09 -1.02 1.66
CA PHE A 294 16.52 -1.71 2.87
C PHE A 294 15.77 -3.03 3.09
N LEU A 295 14.48 -3.10 2.81
CA LEU A 295 13.73 -4.37 2.87
C LEU A 295 14.27 -5.39 1.86
N THR A 296 14.59 -4.97 0.64
CA THR A 296 15.18 -5.86 -0.37
C THR A 296 16.57 -6.35 0.06
N LYS A 297 17.39 -5.48 0.65
CA LYS A 297 18.71 -5.85 1.19
C LYS A 297 18.60 -6.77 2.41
N ASP A 298 17.63 -6.59 3.30
CA ASP A 298 17.37 -7.47 4.44
C ASP A 298 17.04 -8.89 3.95
N GLN A 299 16.21 -9.00 2.91
CA GLN A 299 15.91 -10.29 2.29
C GLN A 299 17.14 -10.90 1.60
N GLU A 300 17.93 -10.11 0.87
CA GLU A 300 19.18 -10.58 0.26
C GLU A 300 20.12 -11.15 1.31
N GLN A 301 20.32 -10.42 2.41
CA GLN A 301 21.19 -10.87 3.51
C GLN A 301 20.66 -12.16 4.16
N THR A 302 19.35 -12.25 4.33
CA THR A 302 18.71 -13.47 4.85
C THR A 302 18.97 -14.68 3.95
N LEU A 303 18.86 -14.53 2.65
CA LEU A 303 19.17 -15.59 1.68
C LEU A 303 20.65 -15.99 1.71
N LYS A 304 21.55 -15.00 1.68
CA LYS A 304 23.01 -15.24 1.75
C LYS A 304 23.44 -15.95 3.04
N ASN A 305 22.88 -15.56 4.19
CA ASN A 305 23.16 -16.22 5.48
C ASN A 305 22.70 -17.69 5.50
N ASN A 306 21.76 -18.06 4.63
CA ASN A 306 21.31 -19.43 4.44
C ASN A 306 22.01 -20.15 3.26
N SER A 307 23.12 -19.61 2.75
CA SER A 307 23.91 -20.16 1.64
C SER A 307 23.11 -20.27 0.34
N ILE A 308 22.14 -19.39 0.12
CA ILE A 308 21.34 -19.33 -1.10
C ILE A 308 21.98 -18.31 -2.04
N ASN A 309 22.28 -18.73 -3.27
CA ASN A 309 22.84 -17.84 -4.31
C ASN A 309 21.80 -16.82 -4.74
N CYS A 310 22.02 -15.55 -4.44
CA CYS A 310 21.09 -14.48 -4.77
C CYS A 310 21.82 -13.15 -5.08
N GLU A 311 21.11 -12.27 -5.77
CA GLU A 311 21.56 -10.94 -6.15
C GLU A 311 20.38 -9.97 -6.29
N VAL A 312 20.57 -8.71 -5.90
CA VAL A 312 19.63 -7.62 -6.18
C VAL A 312 20.00 -6.98 -7.50
N ILE A 313 19.03 -6.90 -8.41
CA ILE A 313 19.20 -6.23 -9.72
C ILE A 313 18.08 -5.23 -9.97
N ASP A 314 18.34 -4.26 -10.82
CA ASP A 314 17.29 -3.36 -11.31
C ASP A 314 16.37 -4.08 -12.31
N ILE A 315 15.09 -3.70 -12.34
CA ILE A 315 14.11 -4.31 -13.26
C ILE A 315 14.54 -4.22 -14.72
N SER A 316 15.23 -3.16 -15.11
CA SER A 316 15.76 -2.99 -16.48
C SER A 316 16.87 -3.98 -16.86
N GLU A 317 17.47 -4.65 -15.87
CA GLU A 317 18.55 -5.62 -16.07
C GLU A 317 18.03 -7.05 -16.31
N ILE A 318 16.73 -7.30 -16.11
CA ILE A 318 16.11 -8.63 -16.34
C ILE A 318 16.40 -9.14 -17.76
N LYS A 319 16.41 -8.25 -18.75
CA LYS A 319 16.71 -8.58 -20.15
C LYS A 319 18.12 -9.15 -20.38
N ASN A 320 19.04 -8.98 -19.43
CA ASN A 320 20.40 -9.49 -19.51
C ASN A 320 20.55 -10.91 -18.98
N ILE A 321 19.49 -11.47 -18.39
CA ILE A 321 19.48 -12.85 -17.89
C ILE A 321 19.26 -13.80 -19.07
N THR A 322 20.27 -14.59 -19.41
CA THR A 322 20.25 -15.50 -20.57
C THR A 322 19.69 -16.88 -20.26
N ASP A 323 19.69 -17.27 -18.97
CA ASP A 323 19.19 -18.56 -18.53
C ASP A 323 17.64 -18.58 -18.41
N GLN A 324 17.07 -19.77 -18.30
CA GLN A 324 15.64 -19.91 -18.05
C GLN A 324 15.25 -19.28 -16.71
N ILE A 325 14.20 -18.51 -16.73
CA ILE A 325 13.64 -17.81 -15.57
C ILE A 325 12.25 -18.31 -15.21
N ILE A 326 11.95 -18.27 -13.93
CA ILE A 326 10.62 -18.35 -13.34
C ILE A 326 10.41 -17.09 -12.53
N ALA A 327 9.26 -16.48 -12.59
CA ALA A 327 8.93 -15.29 -11.83
C ALA A 327 7.80 -15.59 -10.85
N LEU A 328 7.92 -15.10 -9.62
CA LEU A 328 6.74 -14.89 -8.80
C LEU A 328 5.95 -13.75 -9.43
N TYR A 329 4.68 -13.98 -9.69
CA TYR A 329 3.85 -13.00 -10.37
C TYR A 329 3.78 -11.68 -9.56
N PRO A 330 4.20 -10.53 -10.13
CA PRO A 330 4.35 -9.28 -9.38
C PRO A 330 3.03 -8.55 -9.10
N THR A 331 1.90 -9.08 -9.57
CA THR A 331 0.58 -8.45 -9.54
C THR A 331 0.47 -7.19 -10.41
N VAL A 332 -0.77 -6.75 -10.72
CA VAL A 332 -0.99 -5.53 -11.51
C VAL A 332 -0.41 -4.31 -10.80
N GLY A 333 0.38 -3.54 -11.50
CA GLY A 333 1.09 -2.35 -11.03
C GLY A 333 2.46 -2.21 -11.66
N GLU A 334 3.28 -1.28 -11.17
CA GLU A 334 4.54 -0.85 -11.77
C GLU A 334 5.62 -1.94 -12.00
N ASN A 335 5.49 -3.11 -11.38
CA ASN A 335 6.44 -4.20 -11.59
C ASN A 335 5.98 -5.19 -12.68
N LEU A 336 4.75 -5.06 -13.18
CA LEU A 336 4.19 -5.87 -14.24
C LEU A 336 4.22 -5.12 -15.59
N ASP A 337 4.10 -3.80 -15.55
CA ASP A 337 4.10 -2.92 -16.73
C ASP A 337 5.52 -2.78 -17.29
#